data_8ab8d53b6e2e4f921da4331dea71d326
#
_entry.id   8ab8d53b6e2e4f921da4331dea71d326
#
_cell.length_a   1.000
_cell.length_b   1.000
_cell.length_c   1.000
_cell.angle_alpha   90.00
_cell.angle_beta   90.00
_cell.angle_gamma   90.00
#
_symmetry.space_group_name_H-M   'P 1'
#
loop_
_entity.id
_entity.type
_entity.pdbx_description
1 polymer ?
#
loop_
_entity_poly.entity_id
_entity_poly.type
_entity_poly.pdbx_seq_one_letter_code
_entity_poly.pdbx_strand_id
1 'polypeptide(L)'
;PIGKTFLPGVKKPSHKKYSRALNRAIGGESIADTANRMAEGTLWNAGELDEMDALVIMQVHNRDVSATGGLKEKYTDYTTPFDRSNYAAAFDYVIKRYQSECYALKDDPKSKYYGTKSGKPAVIVLCTDWHDARTTYNAAIRRLAARWGLPLVEFDRNIGFSKDTPNPATGTQQSLLHAQDTQTIEGVAYGWHPQRGQDKYIQQRMAAIFTDTMRRILPAK
;
A
#
# COMPACT_ATOMS: atom_id res chain seq x y z
N PRO A 1 3.77 -12.83 1.53
CA PRO A 1 3.16 -13.00 2.84
C PRO A 1 4.05 -12.34 3.89
N ILE A 2 3.70 -11.13 4.34
CA ILE A 2 4.31 -10.51 5.51
C ILE A 2 3.68 -11.18 6.73
N GLY A 3 3.99 -12.46 6.90
CA GLY A 3 3.55 -13.25 8.03
C GLY A 3 4.63 -13.21 9.11
N LYS A 4 4.32 -12.62 10.25
CA LYS A 4 5.02 -12.79 11.54
C LYS A 4 6.54 -12.52 11.51
N THR A 5 6.99 -11.34 11.11
CA THR A 5 8.39 -10.97 11.29
C THR A 5 8.49 -10.01 12.48
N PHE A 6 8.86 -10.54 13.64
CA PHE A 6 9.30 -9.72 14.77
C PHE A 6 10.75 -9.29 14.51
N LEU A 7 11.02 -8.01 14.69
CA LEU A 7 12.41 -7.52 14.69
C LEU A 7 13.17 -8.16 15.86
N PRO A 8 14.34 -8.77 15.64
CA PRO A 8 15.18 -9.25 16.73
C PRO A 8 15.57 -8.08 17.65
N GLY A 9 15.39 -8.23 18.96
CA GLY A 9 15.78 -7.22 19.95
C GLY A 9 14.64 -6.32 20.46
N VAL A 10 13.45 -6.36 19.91
CA VAL A 10 12.31 -5.70 20.52
C VAL A 10 11.78 -6.57 21.65
N LYS A 11 11.93 -6.15 22.90
CA LYS A 11 11.29 -6.80 24.05
C LYS A 11 9.78 -6.89 23.76
N LYS A 12 9.21 -8.10 23.88
CA LYS A 12 7.75 -8.29 23.80
C LYS A 12 7.08 -7.32 24.78
N PRO A 13 6.13 -6.49 24.34
CA PRO A 13 5.34 -5.73 25.29
C PRO A 13 4.64 -6.71 26.23
N SER A 14 4.63 -6.42 27.51
CA SER A 14 4.00 -7.24 28.55
C SER A 14 2.49 -7.35 28.40
N HIS A 15 1.87 -6.63 27.46
CA HIS A 15 0.45 -6.64 27.16
C HIS A 15 0.20 -7.26 25.78
N LYS A 16 -0.63 -8.28 25.73
CA LYS A 16 -1.01 -9.13 24.60
C LYS A 16 -1.79 -8.42 23.46
N LYS A 17 -1.39 -7.24 23.03
CA LYS A 17 -2.00 -6.58 21.86
C LYS A 17 -1.05 -6.68 20.67
N TYR A 18 -1.19 -7.73 19.89
CA TYR A 18 -0.46 -7.89 18.63
C TYR A 18 -1.24 -7.21 17.51
N SER A 19 -0.55 -6.42 16.69
CA SER A 19 -1.09 -5.99 15.41
C SER A 19 -1.34 -7.21 14.53
N ARG A 20 -2.55 -7.36 14.01
CA ARG A 20 -2.91 -8.39 13.06
C ARG A 20 -2.99 -7.79 11.67
N ALA A 21 -2.27 -8.35 10.71
CA ALA A 21 -2.40 -8.00 9.31
C ALA A 21 -3.26 -9.03 8.58
N LEU A 22 -4.28 -8.56 7.86
CA LEU A 22 -5.03 -9.34 6.89
C LEU A 22 -4.44 -9.03 5.50
N ASN A 23 -3.69 -9.97 4.95
CA ASN A 23 -3.14 -9.80 3.61
C ASN A 23 -4.19 -10.21 2.56
N ARG A 24 -4.63 -9.26 1.75
CA ARG A 24 -5.57 -9.43 0.64
C ARG A 24 -4.93 -9.24 -0.73
N ALA A 25 -3.62 -9.02 -0.78
CA ALA A 25 -2.90 -8.91 -2.03
C ALA A 25 -2.82 -10.25 -2.76
N ILE A 26 -3.02 -10.22 -4.05
CA ILE A 26 -2.86 -11.36 -4.96
C ILE A 26 -1.73 -11.00 -5.94
N GLY A 27 -0.78 -11.93 -6.12
CA GLY A 27 0.34 -11.72 -7.04
C GLY A 27 -0.14 -11.46 -8.47
N GLY A 28 0.38 -10.42 -9.12
CA GLY A 28 0.02 -10.05 -10.49
C GLY A 28 -1.25 -9.19 -10.62
N GLU A 29 -1.99 -8.92 -9.55
CA GLU A 29 -3.13 -7.98 -9.61
C GLU A 29 -2.68 -6.53 -9.79
N SER A 30 -3.50 -5.78 -10.51
CA SER A 30 -3.46 -4.32 -10.59
C SER A 30 -4.37 -3.68 -9.53
N ILE A 31 -4.28 -2.38 -9.35
CA ILE A 31 -5.22 -1.65 -8.48
C ILE A 31 -6.66 -1.73 -9.03
N ALA A 32 -6.84 -1.84 -10.34
CA ALA A 32 -8.16 -2.04 -10.93
C ALA A 32 -8.76 -3.41 -10.57
N ASP A 33 -7.95 -4.45 -10.46
CA ASP A 33 -8.42 -5.76 -9.98
C ASP A 33 -8.86 -5.68 -8.51
N THR A 34 -8.10 -5.00 -7.67
CA THR A 34 -8.47 -4.73 -6.28
C THR A 34 -9.79 -3.95 -6.19
N ALA A 35 -9.96 -2.94 -7.03
CA ALA A 35 -11.19 -2.16 -7.08
C ALA A 35 -12.40 -2.99 -7.54
N ASN A 36 -12.23 -3.88 -8.52
CA ASN A 36 -13.27 -4.82 -8.95
C ASN A 36 -13.68 -5.77 -7.83
N ARG A 37 -12.71 -6.37 -7.13
CA ARG A 37 -12.99 -7.23 -5.97
C ARG A 37 -13.73 -6.50 -4.86
N MET A 38 -13.41 -5.24 -4.66
CA MET A 38 -14.12 -4.38 -3.70
C MET A 38 -15.56 -4.12 -4.15
N ALA A 39 -15.78 -3.83 -5.43
CA ALA A 39 -17.11 -3.65 -5.99
C ALA A 39 -17.97 -4.92 -5.87
N GLU A 40 -17.37 -6.09 -6.05
CA GLU A 40 -18.00 -7.40 -5.91
C GLU A 40 -18.22 -7.82 -4.45
N GLY A 41 -17.70 -7.07 -3.48
CA GLY A 41 -17.79 -7.42 -2.05
C GLY A 41 -16.95 -8.63 -1.64
N THR A 42 -15.90 -8.97 -2.41
CA THR A 42 -15.05 -10.15 -2.18
C THR A 42 -13.73 -9.81 -1.48
N LEU A 43 -13.43 -8.53 -1.27
CA LEU A 43 -12.16 -8.11 -0.69
C LEU A 43 -12.07 -8.34 0.83
N TRP A 44 -13.17 -8.11 1.54
CA TRP A 44 -13.35 -8.40 2.98
C TRP A 44 -14.82 -8.61 3.29
N ASN A 45 -15.10 -9.19 4.44
CA ASN A 45 -16.45 -9.26 4.99
C ASN A 45 -16.73 -8.15 6.01
N ALA A 46 -17.99 -8.00 6.40
CA ALA A 46 -18.41 -6.92 7.32
C ALA A 46 -17.70 -6.99 8.69
N GLY A 47 -17.49 -8.20 9.24
CA GLY A 47 -16.79 -8.39 10.50
C GLY A 47 -15.30 -8.00 10.40
N GLU A 48 -14.66 -8.32 9.29
CA GLU A 48 -13.28 -7.90 9.03
C GLU A 48 -13.19 -6.38 8.89
N LEU A 49 -14.14 -5.77 8.19
CA LEU A 49 -14.19 -4.31 8.07
C LEU A 49 -14.36 -3.64 9.44
N ASP A 50 -15.23 -4.18 10.29
CA ASP A 50 -15.48 -3.66 11.64
C ASP A 50 -14.21 -3.68 12.50
N GLU A 51 -13.40 -4.72 12.38
CA GLU A 51 -12.18 -4.91 13.16
C GLU A 51 -10.92 -4.21 12.61
N MET A 52 -10.90 -3.82 11.34
CA MET A 52 -9.75 -3.16 10.73
C MET A 52 -9.47 -1.79 11.35
N ASP A 53 -8.24 -1.52 11.77
CA ASP A 53 -7.81 -0.18 12.19
C ASP A 53 -7.38 0.70 11.00
N ALA A 54 -6.85 0.09 9.93
CA ALA A 54 -6.42 0.80 8.73
C ALA A 54 -6.43 -0.08 7.48
N LEU A 55 -6.71 0.51 6.33
CA LEU A 55 -6.46 -0.04 5.01
C LEU A 55 -5.11 0.45 4.50
N VAL A 56 -4.18 -0.46 4.23
CA VAL A 56 -2.86 -0.14 3.67
C VAL A 56 -2.80 -0.61 2.23
N ILE A 57 -2.48 0.29 1.32
CA ILE A 57 -2.40 0.00 -0.11
C ILE A 57 -0.96 0.19 -0.58
N MET A 58 -0.32 -0.93 -0.91
CA MET A 58 0.97 -0.97 -1.58
C MET A 58 0.78 -1.61 -2.95
N GLN A 59 0.29 -0.83 -3.88
CA GLN A 59 0.02 -1.25 -5.26
C GLN A 59 0.72 -0.28 -6.19
N VAL A 60 1.89 -0.66 -6.69
CA VAL A 60 2.67 0.23 -7.52
C VAL A 60 2.32 0.05 -8.99
N HIS A 61 2.42 -1.17 -9.49
CA HIS A 61 2.04 -1.49 -10.87
C HIS A 61 2.03 -3.00 -11.05
N ASN A 62 1.27 -3.48 -11.97
CA ASN A 62 1.41 -4.78 -12.59
C ASN A 62 0.97 -4.66 -14.06
N ARG A 63 -0.32 -4.60 -14.29
CA ARG A 63 -0.91 -4.44 -15.62
C ARG A 63 -1.50 -3.05 -15.82
N ASP A 64 -1.16 -2.12 -14.95
CA ASP A 64 -1.58 -0.73 -15.07
C ASP A 64 -0.81 -0.07 -16.21
N VAL A 65 -1.51 0.40 -17.21
CA VAL A 65 -0.91 0.90 -18.43
C VAL A 65 -0.41 2.32 -18.28
N SER A 66 -1.09 3.12 -17.46
CA SER A 66 -0.78 4.52 -17.26
C SER A 66 -0.88 4.91 -15.80
N ALA A 67 0.26 5.14 -15.17
CA ALA A 67 0.30 5.65 -13.80
C ALA A 67 -0.12 7.12 -13.69
N THR A 68 0.02 7.89 -14.74
CA THR A 68 -0.19 9.34 -14.71
C THR A 68 -1.34 9.82 -15.55
N GLY A 69 -1.78 9.05 -16.55
CA GLY A 69 -2.73 9.49 -17.56
C GLY A 69 -4.04 10.00 -17.02
N GLY A 70 -4.57 9.37 -15.99
CA GLY A 70 -5.85 9.74 -15.41
C GLY A 70 -5.78 10.55 -14.12
N LEU A 71 -4.60 10.80 -13.59
CA LEU A 71 -4.47 11.39 -12.26
C LEU A 71 -5.11 12.78 -12.13
N LYS A 72 -5.10 13.55 -13.21
CA LYS A 72 -5.63 14.91 -13.21
C LYS A 72 -7.11 14.98 -13.55
N GLU A 73 -7.59 14.06 -14.37
CA GLU A 73 -8.78 14.32 -15.18
C GLU A 73 -9.89 13.30 -14.98
N LYS A 74 -9.57 12.09 -14.59
CA LYS A 74 -10.52 10.98 -14.61
C LYS A 74 -10.63 10.26 -13.29
N TYR A 75 -11.31 10.90 -12.36
CA TYR A 75 -11.76 10.24 -11.15
C TYR A 75 -13.18 9.75 -11.36
N THR A 76 -13.41 8.47 -11.14
CA THR A 76 -14.74 7.88 -11.23
C THR A 76 -15.45 7.89 -9.88
N ASP A 77 -16.78 7.86 -9.91
CA ASP A 77 -17.59 7.54 -8.76
C ASP A 77 -17.75 6.01 -8.61
N TYR A 78 -18.54 5.57 -7.65
CA TYR A 78 -18.70 4.14 -7.34
C TYR A 78 -19.40 3.33 -8.42
N THR A 79 -20.19 3.94 -9.24
CA THR A 79 -21.10 3.28 -10.18
C THR A 79 -20.48 3.10 -11.55
N THR A 80 -19.40 3.81 -11.81
CA THR A 80 -18.74 3.80 -13.11
C THR A 80 -17.71 2.67 -13.18
N PRO A 81 -17.76 1.79 -14.20
CA PRO A 81 -16.73 0.79 -14.42
C PRO A 81 -15.36 1.42 -14.60
N PHE A 82 -14.30 0.77 -14.10
CA PHE A 82 -12.96 1.30 -14.25
C PHE A 82 -12.39 1.03 -15.63
N ASP A 83 -11.72 2.02 -16.15
CA ASP A 83 -10.74 1.83 -17.19
C ASP A 83 -9.40 1.40 -16.53
N ARG A 84 -8.92 0.22 -16.87
CA ARG A 84 -7.63 -0.30 -16.38
C ARG A 84 -6.44 0.57 -16.83
N SER A 85 -6.59 1.35 -17.88
CA SER A 85 -5.61 2.33 -18.30
C SER A 85 -5.52 3.54 -17.35
N ASN A 86 -6.48 3.67 -16.43
CA ASN A 86 -6.58 4.81 -15.52
C ASN A 86 -6.28 4.39 -14.08
N TYR A 87 -5.02 4.36 -13.75
CA TYR A 87 -4.48 4.03 -12.44
C TYR A 87 -5.09 4.86 -11.30
N ALA A 88 -5.18 6.18 -11.50
CA ALA A 88 -5.70 7.08 -10.48
C ALA A 88 -7.19 6.90 -10.21
N ALA A 89 -7.98 6.60 -11.23
CA ALA A 89 -9.41 6.35 -11.07
C ALA A 89 -9.69 5.11 -10.23
N ALA A 90 -8.91 4.05 -10.41
CA ALA A 90 -9.05 2.84 -9.61
C ALA A 90 -8.69 3.08 -8.13
N PHE A 91 -7.62 3.83 -7.84
CA PHE A 91 -7.31 4.26 -6.48
C PHE A 91 -8.40 5.13 -5.87
N ASP A 92 -8.90 6.10 -6.63
CA ASP A 92 -9.96 7.01 -6.18
C ASP A 92 -11.24 6.23 -5.80
N TYR A 93 -11.58 5.24 -6.60
CA TYR A 93 -12.69 4.33 -6.29
C TYR A 93 -12.46 3.58 -4.98
N VAL A 94 -11.31 2.94 -4.80
CA VAL A 94 -10.99 2.17 -3.59
C VAL A 94 -11.06 3.06 -2.35
N ILE A 95 -10.52 4.28 -2.43
CA ILE A 95 -10.55 5.25 -1.34
C ILE A 95 -12.00 5.61 -0.97
N LYS A 96 -12.79 6.03 -1.95
CA LYS A 96 -14.19 6.43 -1.74
C LYS A 96 -15.04 5.28 -1.21
N ARG A 97 -14.88 4.11 -1.79
CA ARG A 97 -15.64 2.92 -1.40
C ARG A 97 -15.35 2.52 0.04
N TYR A 98 -14.06 2.48 0.43
CA TYR A 98 -13.68 2.17 1.81
C TYR A 98 -14.25 3.17 2.81
N GLN A 99 -14.17 4.47 2.52
CA GLN A 99 -14.77 5.51 3.35
C GLN A 99 -16.28 5.33 3.51
N SER A 100 -16.98 5.02 2.40
CA SER A 100 -18.43 4.81 2.42
C SER A 100 -18.82 3.56 3.20
N GLU A 101 -18.08 2.47 3.05
CA GLU A 101 -18.33 1.24 3.81
C GLU A 101 -18.07 1.44 5.30
N CYS A 102 -17.02 2.15 5.67
CA CYS A 102 -16.76 2.53 7.06
C CYS A 102 -17.89 3.40 7.64
N TYR A 103 -18.39 4.37 6.86
CA TYR A 103 -19.50 5.20 7.29
C TYR A 103 -20.80 4.39 7.46
N ALA A 104 -21.08 3.46 6.57
CA ALA A 104 -22.29 2.63 6.61
C ALA A 104 -22.37 1.71 7.84
N LEU A 105 -21.26 1.43 8.51
CA LEU A 105 -21.25 0.62 9.74
C LEU A 105 -22.09 1.24 10.88
N LYS A 106 -22.39 2.55 10.83
CA LYS A 106 -23.30 3.20 11.79
C LYS A 106 -24.74 2.67 11.73
N ASP A 107 -25.12 2.09 10.61
CA ASP A 107 -26.46 1.58 10.34
C ASP A 107 -26.53 0.05 10.46
N ASP A 108 -25.41 -0.65 10.67
CA ASP A 108 -25.36 -2.10 10.90
C ASP A 108 -25.49 -2.43 12.40
N PRO A 109 -26.61 -3.05 12.83
CA PRO A 109 -26.83 -3.41 14.25
C PRO A 109 -25.79 -4.38 14.83
N LYS A 110 -25.00 -5.07 13.98
CA LYS A 110 -23.95 -5.99 14.41
C LYS A 110 -22.59 -5.32 14.57
N SER A 111 -22.45 -4.09 14.08
CA SER A 111 -21.20 -3.35 14.16
C SER A 111 -21.02 -2.70 15.52
N LYS A 112 -19.80 -2.67 16.02
CA LYS A 112 -19.43 -1.87 17.21
C LYS A 112 -19.58 -0.36 17.02
N TYR A 113 -19.78 0.08 15.77
CA TYR A 113 -20.03 1.49 15.41
C TYR A 113 -21.51 1.81 15.21
N TYR A 114 -22.42 0.85 15.47
CA TYR A 114 -23.87 1.07 15.35
C TYR A 114 -24.34 2.27 16.16
N GLY A 115 -25.18 3.09 15.56
CA GLY A 115 -25.75 4.28 16.18
C GLY A 115 -24.77 5.44 16.39
N THR A 116 -23.51 5.31 15.99
CA THR A 116 -22.57 6.44 16.03
C THR A 116 -22.89 7.45 14.92
N LYS A 117 -22.51 8.71 15.11
CA LYS A 117 -22.76 9.77 14.13
C LYS A 117 -22.05 9.57 12.81
N SER A 118 -20.84 9.04 12.82
CA SER A 118 -19.92 9.02 11.67
C SER A 118 -19.46 7.63 11.23
N GLY A 119 -20.00 6.58 11.83
CA GLY A 119 -19.52 5.23 11.58
C GLY A 119 -18.10 5.01 12.08
N LYS A 120 -17.39 4.14 11.42
CA LYS A 120 -15.99 3.82 11.71
C LYS A 120 -15.05 4.87 11.11
N PRO A 121 -14.02 5.32 11.83
CA PRO A 121 -12.95 6.12 11.23
C PRO A 121 -12.26 5.37 10.09
N ALA A 122 -12.23 5.97 8.89
CA ALA A 122 -11.61 5.37 7.72
C ALA A 122 -10.14 5.81 7.62
N VAL A 123 -9.23 5.04 8.20
CA VAL A 123 -7.78 5.27 8.06
C VAL A 123 -7.29 4.54 6.82
N ILE A 124 -6.72 5.28 5.86
CA ILE A 124 -6.14 4.75 4.63
C ILE A 124 -4.68 5.20 4.57
N VAL A 125 -3.80 4.29 4.23
CA VAL A 125 -2.36 4.55 4.11
C VAL A 125 -1.89 4.09 2.74
N LEU A 126 -1.28 4.98 1.98
CA LEU A 126 -0.67 4.66 0.70
C LEU A 126 0.82 4.38 0.88
N CYS A 127 1.38 3.55 -0.01
CA CYS A 127 2.80 3.23 -0.02
C CYS A 127 3.39 3.48 -1.41
N THR A 128 4.60 4.02 -1.47
CA THR A 128 5.39 4.05 -2.70
C THR A 128 5.98 2.66 -3.00
N ASP A 129 6.59 2.50 -4.18
CA ASP A 129 7.43 1.33 -4.45
C ASP A 129 8.62 1.28 -3.48
N TRP A 130 9.25 0.12 -3.36
CA TRP A 130 10.36 -0.08 -2.44
C TRP A 130 11.66 0.61 -2.87
N HIS A 131 11.75 1.09 -4.12
CA HIS A 131 12.84 1.92 -4.62
C HIS A 131 12.33 3.02 -5.58
N ASP A 132 13.20 3.95 -5.94
CA ASP A 132 12.86 5.18 -6.63
C ASP A 132 12.86 5.09 -8.17
N ALA A 133 13.22 3.96 -8.78
CA ALA A 133 13.28 3.83 -10.23
C ALA A 133 11.91 3.98 -10.93
N ARG A 134 10.82 3.68 -10.24
CA ARG A 134 9.45 3.86 -10.74
C ARG A 134 8.94 5.27 -10.49
N THR A 135 9.62 6.25 -11.04
CA THR A 135 9.37 7.67 -10.78
C THR A 135 7.94 8.09 -11.03
N THR A 136 7.35 7.67 -12.15
CA THR A 136 5.97 7.99 -12.55
C THR A 136 4.95 7.47 -11.54
N TYR A 137 5.09 6.21 -11.13
CA TYR A 137 4.18 5.58 -10.15
C TYR A 137 4.33 6.21 -8.76
N ASN A 138 5.55 6.40 -8.29
CA ASN A 138 5.80 7.03 -7.00
C ASN A 138 5.28 8.47 -6.95
N ALA A 139 5.41 9.22 -8.05
CA ALA A 139 4.83 10.56 -8.17
C ALA A 139 3.30 10.52 -8.15
N ALA A 140 2.66 9.55 -8.83
CA ALA A 140 1.22 9.38 -8.83
C ALA A 140 0.68 9.08 -7.43
N ILE A 141 1.32 8.18 -6.69
CA ILE A 141 0.96 7.86 -5.30
C ILE A 141 1.06 9.09 -4.39
N ARG A 142 2.12 9.89 -4.52
CA ARG A 142 2.27 11.14 -3.74
C ARG A 142 1.16 12.14 -4.05
N ARG A 143 0.79 12.30 -5.32
CA ARG A 143 -0.33 13.18 -5.70
C ARG A 143 -1.66 12.69 -5.15
N LEU A 144 -1.92 11.37 -5.19
CA LEU A 144 -3.12 10.79 -4.58
C LEU A 144 -3.15 11.01 -3.07
N ALA A 145 -2.04 10.76 -2.38
CA ALA A 145 -1.94 11.00 -0.94
C ALA A 145 -2.22 12.48 -0.61
N ALA A 146 -1.60 13.41 -1.34
CA ALA A 146 -1.83 14.84 -1.15
C ALA A 146 -3.28 15.26 -1.46
N ARG A 147 -3.87 14.73 -2.54
CA ARG A 147 -5.26 15.02 -2.93
C ARG A 147 -6.26 14.63 -1.84
N TRP A 148 -6.05 13.49 -1.22
CA TRP A 148 -6.97 12.92 -0.23
C TRP A 148 -6.56 13.20 1.22
N GLY A 149 -5.44 13.88 1.45
CA GLY A 149 -4.91 14.10 2.80
C GLY A 149 -4.51 12.80 3.50
N LEU A 150 -4.03 11.80 2.75
CA LEU A 150 -3.74 10.47 3.29
C LEU A 150 -2.28 10.37 3.75
N PRO A 151 -2.03 9.64 4.83
CA PRO A 151 -0.68 9.23 5.22
C PRO A 151 0.02 8.43 4.11
N LEU A 152 1.32 8.64 3.99
CA LEU A 152 2.15 8.00 2.99
C LEU A 152 3.35 7.31 3.63
N VAL A 153 3.57 6.03 3.28
CA VAL A 153 4.81 5.31 3.56
C VAL A 153 5.74 5.47 2.37
N GLU A 154 6.77 6.27 2.53
CA GLU A 154 7.74 6.55 1.47
C GLU A 154 8.92 5.57 1.50
N PHE A 155 8.70 4.35 1.03
CA PHE A 155 9.78 3.37 0.95
C PHE A 155 10.92 3.84 0.06
N ASP A 156 10.60 4.29 -1.14
CA ASP A 156 11.57 4.73 -2.16
C ASP A 156 12.55 5.80 -1.68
N ARG A 157 12.12 6.69 -0.79
CA ARG A 157 12.96 7.76 -0.23
C ARG A 157 13.74 7.36 1.01
N ASN A 158 13.33 6.28 1.66
CA ASN A 158 13.88 5.88 2.96
C ASN A 158 14.59 4.52 2.93
N ILE A 159 14.64 3.85 1.76
CA ILE A 159 15.21 2.51 1.63
C ILE A 159 16.72 2.47 1.84
N GLY A 160 17.42 3.57 1.60
CA GLY A 160 18.86 3.70 1.86
C GLY A 160 19.73 3.74 0.61
N PHE A 161 19.16 3.81 -0.58
CA PHE A 161 19.87 4.01 -1.85
C PHE A 161 18.96 4.70 -2.88
N SER A 162 19.53 5.19 -3.96
CA SER A 162 18.83 5.83 -5.06
C SER A 162 19.23 5.24 -6.41
N LYS A 163 18.34 5.34 -7.38
CA LYS A 163 18.61 4.97 -8.78
C LYS A 163 19.74 5.80 -9.40
N ASP A 164 19.99 6.98 -8.88
CA ASP A 164 21.02 7.90 -9.39
C ASP A 164 22.40 7.66 -8.75
N THR A 165 22.49 6.73 -7.80
CA THR A 165 23.72 6.36 -7.10
C THR A 165 24.01 4.86 -7.20
N PRO A 166 24.53 4.37 -8.34
CA PRO A 166 24.93 2.98 -8.48
C PRO A 166 25.95 2.59 -7.42
N ASN A 167 26.04 1.29 -7.11
CA ASN A 167 27.02 0.78 -6.20
C ASN A 167 28.45 1.08 -6.71
N PRO A 168 29.29 1.78 -5.95
CA PRO A 168 30.60 2.23 -6.43
C PRO A 168 31.59 1.08 -6.67
N ALA A 169 31.37 -0.08 -6.05
CA ALA A 169 32.24 -1.24 -6.23
C ALA A 169 31.91 -2.04 -7.48
N THR A 170 30.65 -2.04 -7.91
CA THR A 170 30.16 -2.90 -9.01
C THR A 170 29.67 -2.11 -10.21
N GLY A 171 29.39 -0.81 -10.06
CA GLY A 171 28.76 0.03 -11.08
C GLY A 171 27.29 -0.32 -11.37
N THR A 172 26.71 -1.27 -10.65
CA THR A 172 25.34 -1.73 -10.86
C THR A 172 24.33 -0.99 -9.97
N GLN A 173 23.06 -0.98 -10.39
CA GLN A 173 21.99 -0.42 -9.57
C GLN A 173 21.84 -1.17 -8.25
N GLN A 174 21.82 -0.45 -7.14
CA GLN A 174 21.78 -1.08 -5.82
C GLN A 174 20.53 -1.92 -5.57
N SER A 175 19.41 -1.58 -6.19
CA SER A 175 18.19 -2.38 -6.13
C SER A 175 18.40 -3.82 -6.64
N LEU A 176 19.30 -4.04 -7.61
CA LEU A 176 19.64 -5.38 -8.13
C LEU A 176 20.29 -6.26 -7.06
N LEU A 177 21.07 -5.68 -6.16
CA LEU A 177 21.75 -6.42 -5.09
C LEU A 177 20.76 -6.97 -4.04
N HIS A 178 19.56 -6.41 -4.00
CA HIS A 178 18.56 -6.69 -2.99
C HIS A 178 17.25 -7.25 -3.56
N ALA A 179 17.25 -7.61 -4.84
CA ALA A 179 16.10 -8.18 -5.53
C ALA A 179 16.31 -9.65 -5.87
N GLN A 180 15.21 -10.39 -5.97
CA GLN A 180 15.24 -11.77 -6.44
C GLN A 180 15.14 -11.88 -7.97
N ASP A 181 14.72 -10.82 -8.65
CA ASP A 181 14.53 -10.73 -10.09
C ASP A 181 14.68 -9.29 -10.59
N THR A 182 14.69 -9.12 -11.89
CA THR A 182 15.01 -7.87 -12.58
C THR A 182 13.85 -7.36 -13.42
N GLN A 183 13.81 -6.05 -13.57
CA GLN A 183 12.97 -5.34 -14.53
C GLN A 183 13.81 -4.30 -15.28
N THR A 184 13.40 -3.97 -16.49
CA THR A 184 14.00 -2.88 -17.25
C THR A 184 13.06 -1.67 -17.26
N ILE A 185 13.57 -0.51 -16.88
CA ILE A 185 12.86 0.76 -16.91
C ILE A 185 13.74 1.71 -17.74
N GLU A 186 13.20 2.23 -18.84
CA GLU A 186 13.89 3.17 -19.73
C GLU A 186 15.28 2.66 -20.15
N GLY A 187 15.42 1.35 -20.42
CA GLY A 187 16.65 0.73 -20.86
C GLY A 187 17.64 0.37 -19.73
N VAL A 188 17.35 0.71 -18.47
CA VAL A 188 18.22 0.39 -17.34
C VAL A 188 17.61 -0.74 -16.51
N ALA A 189 18.46 -1.69 -16.10
CA ALA A 189 18.04 -2.80 -15.23
C ALA A 189 17.97 -2.38 -13.77
N TYR A 190 16.87 -2.71 -13.12
CA TYR A 190 16.61 -2.51 -11.69
C TYR A 190 16.08 -3.79 -11.05
N GLY A 191 16.13 -3.87 -9.72
CA GLY A 191 15.45 -4.92 -8.98
C GLY A 191 13.93 -4.81 -9.11
N TRP A 192 13.25 -5.95 -9.21
CA TRP A 192 11.79 -5.95 -9.26
C TRP A 192 11.17 -6.33 -7.92
N HIS A 193 11.30 -7.58 -7.50
CA HIS A 193 10.77 -8.02 -6.23
C HIS A 193 11.86 -8.04 -5.15
N PRO A 194 11.59 -7.50 -3.96
CA PRO A 194 12.53 -7.58 -2.84
C PRO A 194 12.95 -9.01 -2.54
N GLN A 195 14.24 -9.22 -2.29
CA GLN A 195 14.81 -10.53 -2.00
C GLN A 195 14.15 -11.17 -0.77
N ARG A 196 14.00 -12.50 -0.84
CA ARG A 196 13.43 -13.34 0.22
C ARG A 196 14.51 -14.30 0.76
N GLY A 197 14.17 -15.03 1.81
CA GLY A 197 15.04 -16.05 2.36
C GLY A 197 16.04 -15.52 3.39
N GLN A 198 17.30 -15.89 3.28
CA GLN A 198 18.33 -15.54 4.28
C GLN A 198 18.73 -14.06 4.20
N ASP A 199 18.82 -13.50 2.99
CA ASP A 199 19.04 -12.08 2.79
C ASP A 199 17.70 -11.31 2.85
N LYS A 200 17.30 -10.98 4.06
CA LYS A 200 16.05 -10.23 4.34
C LYS A 200 16.28 -8.74 4.56
N TYR A 201 17.45 -8.23 4.28
CA TYR A 201 17.81 -6.85 4.63
C TYR A 201 16.76 -5.85 4.13
N ILE A 202 16.39 -5.90 2.86
CA ILE A 202 15.41 -4.97 2.30
C ILE A 202 14.02 -5.15 2.89
N GLN A 203 13.56 -6.37 3.11
CA GLN A 203 12.27 -6.62 3.77
C GLN A 203 12.26 -6.10 5.21
N GLN A 204 13.37 -6.29 5.94
CA GLN A 204 13.52 -5.73 7.30
C GLN A 204 13.53 -4.20 7.28
N ARG A 205 14.22 -3.60 6.31
CA ARG A 205 14.24 -2.14 6.12
C ARG A 205 12.84 -1.60 5.82
N MET A 206 12.12 -2.20 4.88
CA MET A 206 10.73 -1.85 4.58
C MET A 206 9.84 -1.99 5.82
N ALA A 207 9.98 -3.08 6.58
CA ALA A 207 9.20 -3.29 7.80
C ALA A 207 9.50 -2.21 8.86
N ALA A 208 10.74 -1.76 8.99
CA ALA A 208 11.11 -0.67 9.90
C ALA A 208 10.47 0.66 9.48
N ILE A 209 10.58 1.02 8.20
CA ILE A 209 9.96 2.25 7.63
C ILE A 209 8.45 2.21 7.82
N PHE A 210 7.82 1.09 7.49
CA PHE A 210 6.38 0.89 7.66
C PHE A 210 5.96 1.06 9.12
N THR A 211 6.63 0.37 10.02
CA THR A 211 6.30 0.38 11.45
C THR A 211 6.45 1.78 12.05
N ASP A 212 7.50 2.51 11.68
CA ASP A 212 7.70 3.89 12.15
C ASP A 212 6.57 4.81 11.66
N THR A 213 6.19 4.69 10.40
CA THR A 213 5.07 5.47 9.84
C THR A 213 3.76 5.13 10.53
N MET A 214 3.45 3.84 10.70
CA MET A 214 2.20 3.41 11.34
C MET A 214 2.10 3.84 12.80
N ARG A 215 3.20 3.87 13.54
CA ARG A 215 3.23 4.38 14.92
C ARG A 215 2.85 5.86 15.03
N ARG A 216 3.11 6.64 14.00
CA ARG A 216 2.75 8.07 13.96
C ARG A 216 1.31 8.30 13.55
N ILE A 217 0.69 7.34 12.89
CA ILE A 217 -0.66 7.49 12.30
C ILE A 217 -1.73 6.86 13.18
N LEU A 218 -1.46 5.65 13.67
CA LEU A 218 -2.44 4.93 14.47
C LEU A 218 -2.41 5.42 15.92
N PRO A 219 -3.59 5.67 16.52
CA PRO A 219 -3.64 6.05 17.93
C PRO A 219 -3.06 4.93 18.79
N ALA A 220 -2.35 5.31 19.84
CA ALA A 220 -1.94 4.39 20.89
C ALA A 220 -3.20 3.81 21.57
N LYS A 221 -3.28 2.49 21.65
CA LYS A 221 -4.36 1.78 22.36
C LYS A 221 -3.88 1.30 23.72
#